data_fc1fd363ab47df882a332bf143255bdb
#
_entry.id   fc1fd363ab47df882a332bf143255bdb
#
_cell.length_a   1.000
_cell.length_b   1.000
_cell.length_c   1.000
_cell.angle_alpha   90.00
_cell.angle_beta   90.00
_cell.angle_gamma   90.00
#
_symmetry.space_group_name_H-M   'P 1'
#
loop_
_entity.id
_entity.type
_entity.pdbx_description
1 polymer ?
#
loop_
_entity_poly.entity_id
_entity_poly.type
_entity_poly.pdbx_seq_one_letter_code
_entity_poly.pdbx_strand_id
1 'polypeptide(L)'
;AGTVILVSGKLKRVEEKRNPGEFDSQQYYASQHIYYLLNNAEIIEKSENYSAYRQGISQLREYLAGVLGKIAGKEAGIFQAIVLGDKTSLDKEVKLRYQMAGIVHILAISGLHISVIGTGLYQLLMKTGLGIWGSGFLALLFMLQYGVMTGGSVSTMRAVCMFLISTGAKITGRIYDLPTALAVSAMMILGESGAYLYNSGFL
;
A
#
# COMPACT_ATOMS: atom_id res chain seq x y z
N ALA A 1 -6.20 -3.42 16.09
CA ALA A 1 -5.88 -2.27 15.23
C ALA A 1 -6.96 -1.17 15.37
N GLY A 2 -6.58 0.12 15.19
CA GLY A 2 -7.51 1.24 15.35
C GLY A 2 -7.86 1.59 16.78
N THR A 3 -7.06 1.18 17.75
CA THR A 3 -7.17 1.55 19.16
C THR A 3 -6.53 2.91 19.39
N VAL A 4 -7.14 3.75 20.22
CA VAL A 4 -6.55 5.00 20.69
C VAL A 4 -5.59 4.70 21.83
N ILE A 5 -4.40 5.26 21.78
CA ILE A 5 -3.38 5.11 22.82
C ILE A 5 -2.95 6.49 23.32
N LEU A 6 -2.74 6.62 24.63
CA LEU A 6 -2.12 7.78 25.23
C LEU A 6 -0.62 7.47 25.39
N VAL A 7 0.22 8.31 24.80
CA VAL A 7 1.67 8.13 24.86
C VAL A 7 2.34 9.37 25.41
N SER A 8 3.42 9.17 26.19
CA SER A 8 4.32 10.22 26.63
C SER A 8 5.68 10.06 25.96
N GLY A 9 6.33 11.17 25.63
CA GLY A 9 7.64 11.13 25.00
C GLY A 9 8.12 12.51 24.56
N LYS A 10 9.34 12.60 24.05
CA LYS A 10 9.89 13.84 23.49
C LYS A 10 9.38 14.05 22.07
N LEU A 11 8.53 15.06 21.88
CA LEU A 11 8.06 15.47 20.56
C LEU A 11 9.19 16.20 19.82
N LYS A 12 9.52 15.73 18.62
CA LYS A 12 10.49 16.36 17.72
C LYS A 12 9.81 16.64 16.39
N ARG A 13 9.92 17.86 15.88
CA ARG A 13 9.51 18.18 14.51
C ARG A 13 10.50 17.54 13.55
N VAL A 14 10.01 17.06 12.39
CA VAL A 14 10.87 16.55 11.32
C VAL A 14 11.75 17.70 10.81
N GLU A 15 13.05 17.46 10.72
CA GLU A 15 14.01 18.49 10.30
C GLU A 15 13.90 18.75 8.80
N GLU A 16 14.03 20.01 8.43
CA GLU A 16 14.17 20.46 7.05
C GLU A 16 15.56 20.12 6.51
N LYS A 17 15.67 19.98 5.19
CA LYS A 17 16.98 19.83 4.54
C LYS A 17 17.85 21.04 4.85
N ARG A 18 19.11 20.81 5.15
CA ARG A 18 20.08 21.86 5.49
C ARG A 18 20.93 22.28 4.31
N ASN A 19 21.14 21.36 3.34
CA ASN A 19 22.01 21.57 2.20
C ASN A 19 21.26 21.41 0.86
N PRO A 20 21.65 22.15 -0.19
CA PRO A 20 21.17 21.89 -1.54
C PRO A 20 21.51 20.45 -1.96
N GLY A 21 20.52 19.72 -2.47
CA GLY A 21 20.68 18.31 -2.90
C GLY A 21 20.52 17.27 -1.79
N GLU A 22 20.37 17.68 -0.52
CA GLU A 22 20.05 16.79 0.57
C GLU A 22 18.61 16.28 0.46
N PHE A 23 18.37 15.04 0.91
CA PHE A 23 17.03 14.46 0.97
C PHE A 23 16.15 15.25 1.93
N ASP A 24 15.01 15.73 1.44
CA ASP A 24 14.04 16.49 2.21
C ASP A 24 13.15 15.57 3.04
N SER A 25 13.61 15.26 4.25
CA SER A 25 12.89 14.40 5.18
C SER A 25 11.54 14.99 5.57
N GLN A 26 11.42 16.32 5.70
CA GLN A 26 10.17 16.96 6.08
C GLN A 26 9.10 16.76 5.00
N GLN A 27 9.43 17.01 3.74
CA GLN A 27 8.48 16.81 2.63
C GLN A 27 8.13 15.34 2.44
N TYR A 28 9.11 14.45 2.59
CA TYR A 28 8.87 13.01 2.51
C TYR A 28 7.90 12.53 3.60
N TYR A 29 8.11 12.90 4.86
CA TYR A 29 7.19 12.52 5.94
C TYR A 29 5.85 13.25 5.86
N ALA A 30 5.82 14.51 5.40
CA ALA A 30 4.58 15.23 5.14
C ALA A 30 3.72 14.54 4.08
N SER A 31 4.34 13.93 3.05
CA SER A 31 3.61 13.12 2.05
C SER A 31 2.98 11.85 2.64
N GLN A 32 3.36 11.46 3.85
CA GLN A 32 2.76 10.36 4.61
C GLN A 32 1.88 10.87 5.77
N HIS A 33 1.57 12.18 5.81
CA HIS A 33 0.85 12.85 6.89
C HIS A 33 1.53 12.76 8.27
N ILE A 34 2.87 12.59 8.28
CA ILE A 34 3.69 12.55 9.49
C ILE A 34 4.41 13.89 9.62
N TYR A 35 4.07 14.67 10.65
CA TYR A 35 4.64 15.99 10.88
C TYR A 35 5.55 16.03 12.10
N TYR A 36 5.40 15.06 13.00
CA TYR A 36 6.14 14.97 14.25
C TYR A 36 6.62 13.56 14.51
N LEU A 37 7.77 13.44 15.12
CA LEU A 37 8.35 12.20 15.62
C LEU A 37 8.33 12.22 17.15
N LEU A 38 7.98 11.11 17.77
CA LEU A 38 7.98 10.96 19.21
C LEU A 38 9.14 10.04 19.59
N ASN A 39 10.14 10.60 20.25
CA ASN A 39 11.30 9.85 20.74
C ASN A 39 11.07 9.41 22.20
N ASN A 40 11.57 8.23 22.56
CA ASN A 40 11.40 7.61 23.86
C ASN A 40 9.92 7.56 24.29
N ALA A 41 9.08 7.03 23.36
CA ALA A 41 7.66 6.94 23.58
C ALA A 41 7.33 5.82 24.56
N GLU A 42 6.60 6.14 25.63
CA GLU A 42 6.03 5.21 26.58
C GLU A 42 4.51 5.23 26.48
N ILE A 43 3.90 4.06 26.41
CA ILE A 43 2.44 3.94 26.40
C ILE A 43 1.93 4.04 27.84
N ILE A 44 1.17 5.10 28.12
CA ILE A 44 0.59 5.34 29.45
C ILE A 44 -0.75 4.58 29.56
N GLU A 45 -1.60 4.69 28.53
CA GLU A 45 -2.93 4.16 28.55
C GLU A 45 -3.34 3.66 27.16
N LYS A 46 -4.17 2.63 27.14
CA LYS A 46 -4.72 2.05 25.92
C LYS A 46 -6.23 1.96 26.05
N SER A 47 -6.95 2.59 25.13
CA SER A 47 -8.41 2.48 25.07
C SER A 47 -8.83 1.04 24.73
N GLU A 48 -9.91 0.58 25.36
CA GLU A 48 -10.54 -0.70 25.02
C GLU A 48 -11.31 -0.65 23.69
N ASN A 49 -11.69 0.56 23.24
CA ASN A 49 -12.37 0.73 21.98
C ASN A 49 -11.42 0.54 20.81
N TYR A 50 -11.80 -0.31 19.87
CA TYR A 50 -11.07 -0.57 18.64
C TYR A 50 -11.99 -0.65 17.43
N SER A 51 -11.47 -0.38 16.25
CA SER A 51 -12.23 -0.55 15.00
C SER A 51 -12.29 -2.03 14.64
N ALA A 52 -13.48 -2.65 14.71
CA ALA A 52 -13.68 -4.05 14.34
C ALA A 52 -13.22 -4.34 12.89
N TYR A 53 -13.47 -3.40 11.98
CA TYR A 53 -13.03 -3.50 10.59
C TYR A 53 -11.49 -3.54 10.47
N ARG A 54 -10.79 -2.59 11.09
CA ARG A 54 -9.32 -2.56 11.07
C ARG A 54 -8.72 -3.77 11.77
N GLN A 55 -9.36 -4.24 12.83
CA GLN A 55 -8.95 -5.46 13.54
C GLN A 55 -9.08 -6.69 12.63
N GLY A 56 -10.20 -6.84 11.93
CA GLY A 56 -10.43 -7.95 11.01
C GLY A 56 -9.40 -7.98 9.85
N ILE A 57 -9.11 -6.80 9.26
CA ILE A 57 -8.06 -6.70 8.22
C ILE A 57 -6.68 -7.07 8.79
N SER A 58 -6.34 -6.62 10.01
CA SER A 58 -5.06 -6.97 10.65
C SER A 58 -4.94 -8.47 10.90
N GLN A 59 -6.00 -9.09 11.42
CA GLN A 59 -6.03 -10.54 11.64
C GLN A 59 -5.91 -11.34 10.35
N LEU A 60 -6.61 -10.90 9.28
CA LEU A 60 -6.47 -11.52 7.96
C LEU A 60 -5.03 -11.42 7.43
N ARG A 61 -4.41 -10.23 7.57
CA ARG A 61 -3.02 -10.02 7.17
C ARG A 61 -2.07 -10.92 7.96
N GLU A 62 -2.23 -11.03 9.28
CA GLU A 62 -1.43 -11.90 10.14
C GLU A 62 -1.62 -13.38 9.79
N TYR A 63 -2.84 -13.81 9.52
CA TYR A 63 -3.14 -15.15 9.07
C TYR A 63 -2.43 -15.47 7.75
N LEU A 64 -2.55 -14.59 6.75
CA LEU A 64 -1.88 -14.74 5.46
C LEU A 64 -0.35 -14.74 5.59
N ALA A 65 0.19 -13.89 6.47
CA ALA A 65 1.61 -13.87 6.78
C ALA A 65 2.08 -15.20 7.37
N GLY A 66 1.27 -15.80 8.27
CA GLY A 66 1.52 -17.13 8.83
C GLY A 66 1.48 -18.24 7.77
N VAL A 67 0.54 -18.18 6.83
CA VAL A 67 0.45 -19.13 5.70
C VAL A 67 1.70 -19.02 4.82
N LEU A 68 2.07 -17.79 4.44
CA LEU A 68 3.29 -17.53 3.65
C LEU A 68 4.55 -18.02 4.38
N GLY A 69 4.59 -17.83 5.70
CA GLY A 69 5.67 -18.35 6.55
C GLY A 69 5.84 -19.87 6.46
N LYS A 70 4.73 -20.61 6.45
CA LYS A 70 4.74 -22.07 6.31
C LYS A 70 5.15 -22.56 4.92
N ILE A 71 4.73 -21.84 3.87
CA ILE A 71 4.98 -22.24 2.49
C ILE A 71 6.39 -21.86 2.04
N ALA A 72 6.83 -20.63 2.33
CA ALA A 72 8.06 -20.04 1.81
C ALA A 72 9.27 -20.19 2.76
N GLY A 73 9.08 -20.65 3.99
CA GLY A 73 10.15 -20.88 4.95
C GLY A 73 11.06 -19.66 5.14
N LYS A 74 12.34 -19.79 4.81
CA LYS A 74 13.34 -18.71 4.96
C LYS A 74 13.06 -17.48 4.09
N GLU A 75 12.39 -17.66 2.96
CA GLU A 75 12.08 -16.58 2.01
C GLU A 75 10.74 -15.89 2.32
N ALA A 76 10.06 -16.30 3.39
CA ALA A 76 8.74 -15.78 3.76
C ALA A 76 8.69 -14.25 3.88
N GLY A 77 9.73 -13.63 4.43
CA GLY A 77 9.82 -12.18 4.57
C GLY A 77 9.77 -11.43 3.23
N ILE A 78 10.35 -12.02 2.18
CA ILE A 78 10.30 -11.44 0.82
C ILE A 78 8.86 -11.50 0.29
N PHE A 79 8.20 -12.65 0.39
CA PHE A 79 6.82 -12.81 -0.06
C PHE A 79 5.84 -11.95 0.75
N GLN A 80 6.04 -11.83 2.07
CA GLN A 80 5.25 -10.93 2.91
C GLN A 80 5.40 -9.47 2.50
N ALA A 81 6.63 -9.03 2.17
CA ALA A 81 6.87 -7.69 1.68
C ALA A 81 6.19 -7.42 0.33
N ILE A 82 6.27 -8.37 -0.61
CA ILE A 82 5.74 -8.22 -1.97
C ILE A 82 4.21 -8.35 -2.00
N VAL A 83 3.64 -9.31 -1.27
CA VAL A 83 2.20 -9.63 -1.34
C VAL A 83 1.40 -8.85 -0.30
N LEU A 84 1.88 -8.76 0.93
CA LEU A 84 1.14 -8.13 2.03
C LEU A 84 1.60 -6.70 2.36
N GLY A 85 2.70 -6.24 1.73
CA GLY A 85 3.31 -4.95 2.05
C GLY A 85 4.02 -4.92 3.40
N ASP A 86 4.24 -6.09 4.00
CA ASP A 86 4.87 -6.20 5.31
C ASP A 86 6.38 -6.32 5.19
N LYS A 87 7.05 -5.22 5.46
CA LYS A 87 8.53 -5.14 5.43
C LYS A 87 9.16 -5.40 6.80
N THR A 88 8.36 -5.64 7.85
CA THR A 88 8.85 -5.80 9.21
C THR A 88 9.60 -7.12 9.40
N SER A 89 9.15 -8.15 8.69
CA SER A 89 9.74 -9.50 8.71
C SER A 89 10.92 -9.66 7.74
N LEU A 90 11.27 -8.61 7.00
CA LEU A 90 12.35 -8.67 6.01
C LEU A 90 13.72 -8.59 6.69
N ASP A 91 14.57 -9.58 6.44
CA ASP A 91 15.95 -9.59 6.92
C ASP A 91 16.72 -8.38 6.38
N LYS A 92 17.48 -7.72 7.27
CA LYS A 92 18.30 -6.54 6.92
C LYS A 92 19.34 -6.85 5.86
N GLU A 93 19.92 -8.06 5.89
CA GLU A 93 20.89 -8.50 4.89
C GLU A 93 20.24 -8.67 3.52
N VAL A 94 19.06 -9.28 3.45
CA VAL A 94 18.28 -9.41 2.22
C VAL A 94 17.96 -8.03 1.66
N LYS A 95 17.45 -7.13 2.49
CA LYS A 95 17.16 -5.74 2.07
C LYS A 95 18.40 -5.05 1.50
N LEU A 96 19.56 -5.20 2.15
CA LEU A 96 20.83 -4.62 1.68
C LEU A 96 21.23 -5.19 0.31
N ARG A 97 21.13 -6.51 0.12
CA ARG A 97 21.40 -7.17 -1.17
C ARG A 97 20.53 -6.61 -2.31
N TYR A 98 19.22 -6.43 -2.05
CA TYR A 98 18.28 -5.84 -3.01
C TYR A 98 18.60 -4.35 -3.30
N GLN A 99 19.08 -3.61 -2.29
CA GLN A 99 19.55 -2.23 -2.47
C GLN A 99 20.82 -2.17 -3.33
N MET A 100 21.81 -3.02 -3.05
CA MET A 100 23.06 -3.10 -3.82
C MET A 100 22.82 -3.53 -5.28
N ALA A 101 21.84 -4.39 -5.51
CA ALA A 101 21.42 -4.81 -6.84
C ALA A 101 20.54 -3.77 -7.57
N GLY A 102 20.18 -2.64 -6.92
CA GLY A 102 19.33 -1.59 -7.50
C GLY A 102 17.86 -1.98 -7.67
N ILE A 103 17.45 -3.13 -7.13
CA ILE A 103 16.08 -3.69 -7.31
C ILE A 103 15.23 -3.64 -6.04
N VAL A 104 15.58 -2.79 -5.08
CA VAL A 104 14.83 -2.64 -3.82
C VAL A 104 13.36 -2.29 -4.02
N HIS A 105 13.01 -1.66 -5.14
CA HIS A 105 11.63 -1.32 -5.50
C HIS A 105 10.74 -2.56 -5.70
N ILE A 106 11.31 -3.73 -6.02
CA ILE A 106 10.56 -4.99 -6.14
C ILE A 106 10.01 -5.44 -4.78
N LEU A 107 10.70 -5.11 -3.67
CA LEU A 107 10.24 -5.39 -2.31
C LEU A 107 9.08 -4.47 -1.84
N ALA A 108 8.65 -3.56 -2.68
CA ALA A 108 7.45 -2.78 -2.45
C ALA A 108 6.31 -3.30 -3.33
N ILE A 109 5.08 -3.21 -2.82
CA ILE A 109 3.92 -3.51 -3.67
C ILE A 109 3.92 -2.52 -4.82
N SER A 110 4.04 -3.05 -6.03
CA SER A 110 4.05 -2.27 -7.26
C SER A 110 2.70 -2.34 -7.97
N GLY A 111 2.48 -1.41 -8.89
CA GLY A 111 1.31 -1.42 -9.76
C GLY A 111 1.18 -2.72 -10.56
N LEU A 112 2.29 -3.39 -10.87
CA LEU A 112 2.28 -4.68 -11.55
C LEU A 112 1.62 -5.76 -10.67
N HIS A 113 1.99 -5.87 -9.40
CA HIS A 113 1.39 -6.85 -8.48
C HIS A 113 -0.12 -6.63 -8.35
N ILE A 114 -0.55 -5.39 -8.17
CA ILE A 114 -1.96 -4.99 -8.12
C ILE A 114 -2.68 -5.37 -9.41
N SER A 115 -2.09 -5.07 -10.56
CA SER A 115 -2.67 -5.37 -11.87
C SER A 115 -2.81 -6.87 -12.11
N VAL A 116 -1.79 -7.66 -11.79
CA VAL A 116 -1.82 -9.13 -11.95
C VAL A 116 -2.86 -9.76 -11.04
N ILE A 117 -2.90 -9.38 -9.75
CA ILE A 117 -3.87 -9.92 -8.79
C ILE A 117 -5.29 -9.51 -9.19
N GLY A 118 -5.53 -8.23 -9.48
CA GLY A 118 -6.85 -7.72 -9.83
C GLY A 118 -7.38 -8.31 -11.13
N THR A 119 -6.55 -8.34 -12.17
CA THR A 119 -6.94 -8.90 -13.47
C THR A 119 -7.14 -10.42 -13.40
N GLY A 120 -6.26 -11.12 -12.66
CA GLY A 120 -6.38 -12.57 -12.46
C GLY A 120 -7.66 -12.92 -11.71
N LEU A 121 -7.98 -12.19 -10.64
CA LEU A 121 -9.24 -12.37 -9.90
C LEU A 121 -10.46 -12.07 -10.79
N TYR A 122 -10.44 -10.95 -11.53
CA TYR A 122 -11.51 -10.62 -12.46
C TYR A 122 -11.76 -11.75 -13.50
N GLN A 123 -10.69 -12.27 -14.11
CA GLN A 123 -10.77 -13.36 -15.06
C GLN A 123 -11.30 -14.66 -14.43
N LEU A 124 -10.87 -14.95 -13.20
CA LEU A 124 -11.37 -16.11 -12.46
C LEU A 124 -12.87 -16.00 -12.20
N LEU A 125 -13.33 -14.84 -11.73
CA LEU A 125 -14.75 -14.56 -11.48
C LEU A 125 -15.57 -14.62 -12.77
N MET A 126 -15.05 -14.17 -13.90
CA MET A 126 -15.71 -14.32 -15.20
C MET A 126 -15.95 -15.77 -15.57
N LYS A 127 -15.04 -16.69 -15.23
CA LYS A 127 -15.20 -18.12 -15.48
C LYS A 127 -16.28 -18.78 -14.62
N THR A 128 -16.69 -18.17 -13.50
CA THR A 128 -17.77 -18.68 -12.64
C THR A 128 -19.17 -18.35 -13.16
N GLY A 129 -19.29 -17.62 -14.27
CA GLY A 129 -20.59 -17.26 -14.85
C GLY A 129 -21.26 -16.02 -14.26
N LEU A 130 -20.59 -15.28 -13.38
CA LEU A 130 -21.11 -14.05 -12.74
C LEU A 130 -21.35 -12.89 -13.72
N GLY A 131 -20.93 -13.03 -14.98
CA GLY A 131 -21.00 -11.98 -15.98
C GLY A 131 -20.06 -10.79 -15.70
N ILE A 132 -20.02 -9.85 -16.65
CA ILE A 132 -19.07 -8.73 -16.63
C ILE A 132 -19.31 -7.80 -15.41
N TRP A 133 -20.57 -7.49 -15.11
CA TRP A 133 -20.93 -6.61 -14.00
C TRP A 133 -20.62 -7.19 -12.63
N GLY A 134 -21.03 -8.44 -12.39
CA GLY A 134 -20.80 -9.13 -11.12
C GLY A 134 -19.31 -9.35 -10.85
N SER A 135 -18.59 -9.84 -11.85
CA SER A 135 -17.15 -10.07 -11.76
C SER A 135 -16.38 -8.77 -11.56
N GLY A 136 -16.78 -7.70 -12.27
CA GLY A 136 -16.15 -6.39 -12.13
C GLY A 136 -16.36 -5.79 -10.75
N PHE A 137 -17.59 -5.84 -10.24
CA PHE A 137 -17.90 -5.30 -8.90
C PHE A 137 -17.15 -6.05 -7.79
N LEU A 138 -17.16 -7.38 -7.82
CA LEU A 138 -16.47 -8.18 -6.80
C LEU A 138 -14.94 -8.02 -6.86
N ALA A 139 -14.37 -7.99 -8.07
CA ALA A 139 -12.94 -7.74 -8.23
C ALA A 139 -12.55 -6.36 -7.71
N LEU A 140 -13.36 -5.33 -7.99
CA LEU A 140 -13.15 -3.98 -7.50
C LEU A 140 -13.21 -3.91 -5.97
N LEU A 141 -14.25 -4.50 -5.36
CA LEU A 141 -14.40 -4.54 -3.91
C LEU A 141 -13.19 -5.22 -3.25
N PHE A 142 -12.76 -6.34 -3.82
CA PHE A 142 -11.57 -7.04 -3.34
C PHE A 142 -10.31 -6.16 -3.44
N MET A 143 -10.11 -5.48 -4.57
CA MET A 143 -8.93 -4.65 -4.78
C MET A 143 -8.88 -3.43 -3.86
N LEU A 144 -10.03 -2.84 -3.54
CA LEU A 144 -10.12 -1.78 -2.51
C LEU A 144 -9.71 -2.30 -1.13
N GLN A 145 -10.24 -3.47 -0.73
CA GLN A 145 -9.86 -4.10 0.54
C GLN A 145 -8.38 -4.49 0.58
N TYR A 146 -7.88 -5.02 -0.52
CA TYR A 146 -6.46 -5.35 -0.66
C TYR A 146 -5.57 -4.09 -0.53
N GLY A 147 -5.96 -2.98 -1.15
CA GLY A 147 -5.27 -1.70 -1.01
C GLY A 147 -5.19 -1.23 0.45
N VAL A 148 -6.30 -1.34 1.20
CA VAL A 148 -6.33 -1.00 2.63
C VAL A 148 -5.44 -1.97 3.43
N MET A 149 -5.52 -3.27 3.17
CA MET A 149 -4.73 -4.30 3.86
C MET A 149 -3.21 -4.09 3.69
N THR A 150 -2.79 -3.64 2.51
CA THR A 150 -1.38 -3.42 2.18
C THR A 150 -0.83 -2.07 2.63
N GLY A 151 -1.64 -1.28 3.34
CA GLY A 151 -1.25 0.01 3.93
C GLY A 151 -1.44 1.23 3.03
N GLY A 152 -2.12 1.09 1.87
CA GLY A 152 -2.54 2.22 1.04
C GLY A 152 -1.41 3.13 0.55
N SER A 153 -0.26 2.57 0.16
CA SER A 153 0.83 3.38 -0.37
C SER A 153 0.38 4.12 -1.64
N VAL A 154 1.01 5.25 -1.96
CA VAL A 154 0.68 6.07 -3.14
C VAL A 154 0.69 5.24 -4.43
N SER A 155 1.69 4.35 -4.59
CA SER A 155 1.77 3.43 -5.72
C SER A 155 0.61 2.43 -5.76
N THR A 156 0.17 1.94 -4.59
CA THR A 156 -0.99 1.06 -4.47
C THR A 156 -2.28 1.79 -4.83
N MET A 157 -2.48 3.00 -4.31
CA MET A 157 -3.64 3.85 -4.62
C MET A 157 -3.74 4.12 -6.13
N ARG A 158 -2.62 4.50 -6.76
CA ARG A 158 -2.56 4.71 -8.22
C ARG A 158 -2.98 3.46 -8.98
N ALA A 159 -2.44 2.31 -8.62
CA ALA A 159 -2.75 1.05 -9.31
C ALA A 159 -4.20 0.62 -9.13
N VAL A 160 -4.78 0.79 -7.95
CA VAL A 160 -6.20 0.53 -7.69
C VAL A 160 -7.08 1.47 -8.52
N CYS A 161 -6.78 2.77 -8.58
CA CYS A 161 -7.51 3.72 -9.43
C CYS A 161 -7.45 3.32 -10.91
N MET A 162 -6.26 2.96 -11.41
CA MET A 162 -6.11 2.51 -12.80
C MET A 162 -6.86 1.20 -13.07
N PHE A 163 -6.87 0.27 -12.13
CA PHE A 163 -7.66 -0.97 -12.21
C PHE A 163 -9.17 -0.65 -12.27
N LEU A 164 -9.63 0.31 -11.47
CA LEU A 164 -11.00 0.82 -11.44
C LEU A 164 -11.42 1.36 -12.82
N ILE A 165 -10.60 2.22 -13.40
CA ILE A 165 -10.82 2.79 -14.73
C ILE A 165 -10.84 1.69 -15.80
N SER A 166 -9.88 0.75 -15.75
CA SER A 166 -9.80 -0.37 -16.68
C SER A 166 -11.03 -1.27 -16.62
N THR A 167 -11.47 -1.61 -15.41
CA THR A 167 -12.67 -2.45 -15.20
C THR A 167 -13.93 -1.70 -15.63
N GLY A 168 -14.03 -0.39 -15.30
CA GLY A 168 -15.13 0.46 -15.75
C GLY A 168 -15.21 0.57 -17.27
N ALA A 169 -14.08 0.71 -17.97
CA ALA A 169 -14.01 0.71 -19.42
C ALA A 169 -14.53 -0.61 -20.01
N LYS A 170 -14.14 -1.76 -19.46
CA LYS A 170 -14.63 -3.07 -19.87
C LYS A 170 -16.15 -3.20 -19.69
N ILE A 171 -16.68 -2.75 -18.55
CA ILE A 171 -18.12 -2.81 -18.22
C ILE A 171 -18.93 -1.94 -19.18
N THR A 172 -18.42 -0.74 -19.51
CA THR A 172 -19.11 0.21 -20.40
C THR A 172 -18.84 -0.02 -21.89
N GLY A 173 -18.04 -1.05 -22.24
CA GLY A 173 -17.65 -1.32 -23.63
C GLY A 173 -16.75 -0.27 -24.26
N ARG A 174 -16.07 0.53 -23.44
CA ARG A 174 -15.13 1.57 -23.89
C ARG A 174 -13.70 1.04 -23.99
N ILE A 175 -12.91 1.68 -24.83
CA ILE A 175 -11.47 1.39 -24.95
C ILE A 175 -10.76 1.96 -23.73
N TYR A 176 -9.97 1.12 -23.06
CA TYR A 176 -9.09 1.54 -21.99
C TYR A 176 -7.82 2.20 -22.57
N ASP A 177 -7.58 3.44 -22.20
CA ASP A 177 -6.38 4.18 -22.58
C ASP A 177 -5.47 4.36 -21.34
N LEU A 178 -4.28 3.78 -21.40
CA LEU A 178 -3.33 3.75 -20.29
C LEU A 178 -2.84 5.16 -19.87
N PRO A 179 -2.41 6.04 -20.80
CA PRO A 179 -1.99 7.40 -20.47
C PRO A 179 -3.11 8.21 -19.79
N THR A 180 -4.33 8.12 -20.29
CA THR A 180 -5.49 8.80 -19.70
C THR A 180 -5.79 8.28 -18.31
N ALA A 181 -5.76 6.95 -18.10
CA ALA A 181 -5.97 6.35 -16.78
C ALA A 181 -4.89 6.76 -15.79
N LEU A 182 -3.64 6.85 -16.25
CA LEU A 182 -2.53 7.32 -15.43
C LEU A 182 -2.73 8.80 -15.04
N ALA A 183 -3.08 9.66 -15.99
CA ALA A 183 -3.32 11.09 -15.75
C ALA A 183 -4.48 11.30 -14.76
N VAL A 184 -5.60 10.59 -14.94
CA VAL A 184 -6.75 10.68 -14.03
C VAL A 184 -6.37 10.19 -12.62
N SER A 185 -5.66 9.06 -12.51
CA SER A 185 -5.23 8.55 -11.20
C SER A 185 -4.25 9.51 -10.51
N ALA A 186 -3.35 10.14 -11.26
CA ALA A 186 -2.44 11.16 -10.74
C ALA A 186 -3.19 12.39 -10.23
N MET A 187 -4.17 12.89 -11.00
CA MET A 187 -5.01 14.02 -10.56
C MET A 187 -5.81 13.71 -9.30
N MET A 188 -6.37 12.49 -9.18
CA MET A 188 -7.10 12.08 -7.97
C MET A 188 -6.19 12.07 -6.74
N ILE A 189 -4.98 11.52 -6.86
CA ILE A 189 -4.01 11.43 -5.76
C ILE A 189 -3.51 12.83 -5.37
N LEU A 190 -3.17 13.67 -6.35
CA LEU A 190 -2.72 15.05 -6.09
C LEU A 190 -3.82 15.95 -5.54
N GLY A 191 -5.08 15.66 -5.88
CA GLY A 191 -6.24 16.35 -5.32
C GLY A 191 -6.42 16.09 -3.82
N GLU A 192 -5.97 14.95 -3.31
CA GLU A 192 -5.96 14.65 -1.88
C GLU A 192 -4.83 15.42 -1.16
N SER A 193 -3.63 15.40 -1.71
CA SER A 193 -2.49 16.17 -1.17
C SER A 193 -1.42 16.42 -2.24
N GLY A 194 -1.07 17.70 -2.46
CA GLY A 194 0.05 18.07 -3.32
C GLY A 194 1.42 17.58 -2.81
N ALA A 195 1.52 17.21 -1.52
CA ALA A 195 2.75 16.67 -0.94
C ALA A 195 3.14 15.30 -1.56
N TYR A 196 2.22 14.59 -2.20
CA TYR A 196 2.53 13.33 -2.89
C TYR A 196 3.49 13.48 -4.07
N LEU A 197 3.68 14.68 -4.62
CA LEU A 197 4.72 14.96 -5.63
C LEU A 197 6.14 14.65 -5.12
N TYR A 198 6.36 14.73 -3.82
CA TYR A 198 7.66 14.44 -3.18
C TYR A 198 7.79 12.98 -2.72
N ASN A 199 6.79 12.17 -2.99
CA ASN A 199 6.82 10.74 -2.66
C ASN A 199 7.37 9.93 -3.83
N SER A 200 8.45 9.17 -3.58
CA SER A 200 9.06 8.31 -4.60
C SER A 200 8.12 7.24 -5.19
N GLY A 201 7.04 6.90 -4.49
CA GLY A 201 6.01 5.99 -4.98
C GLY A 201 5.04 6.65 -5.97
N PHE A 202 5.05 8.00 -6.07
CA PHE A 202 4.26 8.74 -7.04
C PHE A 202 4.99 8.88 -8.38
N LEU A 203 6.29 9.15 -8.34
CA LEU A 203 7.17 9.25 -9.51
C LEU A 203 7.49 7.87 -10.08
#